data_9e6f3b930bdbc0ce482865b937053b00
#
_entry.id   9e6f3b930bdbc0ce482865b937053b00
#
_cell.length_a   1.000
_cell.length_b   1.000
_cell.length_c   1.000
_cell.angle_alpha   90.00
_cell.angle_beta   90.00
_cell.angle_gamma   90.00
#
_symmetry.space_group_name_H-M   'P 1'
#
loop_
_entity.id
_entity.type
_entity.pdbx_description
1 polymer ?
#
loop_
_entity_poly.entity_id
_entity_poly.type
_entity_poly.pdbx_seq_one_letter_code
_entity_poly.pdbx_strand_id
1 'polypeptide(L)'
;MGRGQWTRWGRGMCEGWSLEIGVAFHGSVVRRNPRAEPTNWMASVNSTGLGEFQQREIAMRRVEELIESSMLLVLHDWEVYRATKERR
;
A
#
# COMPACT_ATOMS: atom_id res chain seq x y z
N MET A 1 16.30 8.05 0.98
CA MET A 1 15.26 7.68 0.03
C MET A 1 13.93 8.26 0.47
N GLY A 2 13.26 8.96 -0.41
CA GLY A 2 12.01 9.60 -0.07
C GLY A 2 10.89 8.64 0.24
N ARG A 3 9.95 9.08 1.06
CA ARG A 3 8.71 8.36 1.27
C ARG A 3 7.92 8.40 -0.03
N GLY A 4 7.23 7.32 -0.33
CA GLY A 4 6.30 7.33 -1.44
C GLY A 4 5.22 8.37 -1.22
N GLN A 5 4.73 8.93 -2.30
CA GLN A 5 3.62 9.87 -2.25
C GLN A 5 2.36 9.25 -2.78
N TRP A 6 1.26 9.52 -2.09
CA TRP A 6 -0.04 9.13 -2.59
C TRP A 6 -0.42 10.02 -3.77
N THR A 7 -0.77 9.39 -4.88
CA THR A 7 -1.17 10.08 -6.10
C THR A 7 -2.65 9.80 -6.37
N ARG A 8 -3.42 10.87 -6.50
CA ARG A 8 -4.84 10.73 -6.81
C ARG A 8 -5.04 10.44 -8.29
N TRP A 9 -5.98 9.55 -8.56
CA TRP A 9 -6.41 9.28 -9.93
C TRP A 9 -7.93 9.11 -9.97
N GLY A 10 -8.52 9.34 -11.15
CA GLY A 10 -9.93 9.15 -11.35
C GLY A 10 -10.19 8.68 -12.76
N ARG A 11 -11.14 7.75 -12.91
CA ARG A 11 -11.49 7.21 -14.20
C ARG A 11 -12.96 6.77 -14.19
N GLY A 12 -13.81 7.48 -14.92
CA GLY A 12 -15.24 7.20 -14.97
C GLY A 12 -15.87 7.28 -13.58
N MET A 13 -16.48 6.21 -13.13
CA MET A 13 -17.14 6.14 -11.82
C MET A 13 -16.20 5.74 -10.69
N CYS A 14 -14.92 5.58 -10.99
CA CYS A 14 -13.93 5.18 -9.99
C CYS A 14 -13.00 6.33 -9.66
N GLU A 15 -12.66 6.46 -8.39
CA GLU A 15 -11.58 7.34 -7.97
C GLU A 15 -10.71 6.58 -7.00
N GLY A 16 -9.46 6.96 -6.93
CA GLY A 16 -8.55 6.26 -6.05
C GLY A 16 -7.27 7.01 -5.80
N TRP A 17 -6.47 6.41 -4.97
CA TRP A 17 -5.16 6.89 -4.61
C TRP A 17 -4.18 5.73 -4.71
N SER A 18 -3.04 5.99 -5.29
CA SER A 18 -1.98 4.99 -5.43
C SER A 18 -0.73 5.43 -4.72
N LEU A 19 -0.07 4.46 -4.09
CA LEU A 19 1.21 4.68 -3.41
C LEU A 19 2.22 3.69 -3.97
N GLU A 20 3.33 4.21 -4.49
CA GLU A 20 4.41 3.38 -4.97
C GLU A 20 5.66 3.63 -4.13
N ILE A 21 6.25 2.56 -3.63
CA ILE A 21 7.50 2.63 -2.87
C ILE A 21 8.49 1.71 -3.55
N GLY A 22 9.44 2.30 -4.26
CA GLY A 22 10.37 1.55 -5.09
C GLY A 22 9.62 0.77 -6.15
N VAL A 23 10.16 -0.38 -6.53
CA VAL A 23 9.52 -1.29 -7.48
C VAL A 23 8.81 -2.45 -6.80
N ALA A 24 8.98 -2.58 -5.49
CA ALA A 24 8.52 -3.74 -4.73
C ALA A 24 7.10 -3.58 -4.19
N PHE A 25 6.66 -2.35 -3.91
CA PHE A 25 5.39 -2.12 -3.26
C PHE A 25 4.51 -1.16 -4.04
N HIS A 26 3.30 -1.59 -4.30
CA HIS A 26 2.26 -0.78 -4.91
C HIS A 26 1.00 -0.91 -4.07
N GLY A 27 0.65 0.18 -3.39
CA GLY A 27 -0.58 0.24 -2.61
C GLY A 27 -1.66 1.00 -3.36
N SER A 28 -2.89 0.64 -3.14
CA SER A 28 -4.01 1.37 -3.71
C SER A 28 -5.20 1.41 -2.78
N VAL A 29 -5.94 2.50 -2.87
CA VAL A 29 -7.20 2.71 -2.17
C VAL A 29 -8.19 3.22 -3.21
N VAL A 30 -9.25 2.47 -3.45
CA VAL A 30 -10.17 2.74 -4.55
C VAL A 30 -11.60 2.81 -4.05
N ARG A 31 -12.34 3.79 -4.53
CA ARG A 31 -13.76 3.93 -4.28
C ARG A 31 -14.50 3.83 -5.60
N ARG A 32 -15.39 2.83 -5.69
CA ARG A 32 -16.27 2.70 -6.83
C ARG A 32 -17.53 3.51 -6.58
N ASN A 33 -18.02 4.16 -7.61
CA ASN A 33 -19.27 4.91 -7.57
C ASN A 33 -19.38 5.82 -6.33
N PRO A 34 -18.73 6.99 -6.35
CA PRO A 34 -18.74 7.91 -5.21
C PRO A 34 -20.13 8.45 -4.87
N ARG A 35 -21.13 8.20 -5.74
CA ARG A 35 -22.51 8.64 -5.49
C ARG A 35 -23.34 7.58 -4.79
N ALA A 36 -22.85 6.35 -4.69
CA ALA A 36 -23.56 5.28 -4.00
C ALA A 36 -23.28 5.37 -2.49
N GLU A 37 -24.28 5.05 -1.70
CA GLU A 37 -24.12 5.01 -0.24
C GLU A 37 -24.54 3.64 0.29
N PRO A 38 -23.76 3.09 1.25
CA PRO A 38 -22.50 3.63 1.76
C PRO A 38 -21.37 3.43 0.74
N THR A 39 -20.47 4.41 0.66
CA THR A 39 -19.31 4.33 -0.19
C THR A 39 -18.12 3.85 0.62
N ASN A 40 -17.61 2.69 0.27
CA ASN A 40 -16.46 2.14 0.97
C ASN A 40 -15.20 2.25 0.11
N TRP A 41 -14.09 2.38 0.78
CA TRP A 41 -12.78 2.41 0.14
C TRP A 41 -12.16 1.03 0.23
N MET A 42 -11.80 0.47 -0.91
CA MET A 42 -11.13 -0.82 -0.98
C MET A 42 -9.63 -0.61 -1.01
N ALA A 43 -8.95 -1.23 -0.07
CA ALA A 43 -7.49 -1.13 0.05
C ALA A 43 -6.83 -2.40 -0.46
N SER A 44 -5.66 -2.23 -1.10
CA SER A 44 -4.88 -3.37 -1.55
C SER A 44 -3.40 -3.01 -1.59
N VAL A 45 -2.57 -4.04 -1.48
CA VAL A 45 -1.11 -3.94 -1.64
C VAL A 45 -0.67 -5.07 -2.54
N ASN A 46 -0.01 -4.73 -3.64
CA ASN A 46 0.48 -5.70 -4.63
C ASN A 46 -0.62 -6.67 -5.07
N SER A 47 -1.81 -6.15 -5.33
CA SER A 47 -2.99 -6.89 -5.75
C SER A 47 -3.62 -7.77 -4.68
N THR A 48 -3.12 -7.74 -3.44
CA THR A 48 -3.73 -8.45 -2.32
C THR A 48 -4.69 -7.52 -1.60
N GLY A 49 -5.96 -7.90 -1.52
CA GLY A 49 -6.97 -7.09 -0.86
C GLY A 49 -6.81 -7.05 0.65
N LEU A 50 -6.97 -5.87 1.23
CA LEU A 50 -6.91 -5.66 2.67
C LEU A 50 -8.29 -5.47 3.30
N GLY A 51 -9.34 -5.40 2.47
CA GLY A 51 -10.69 -5.20 2.92
C GLY A 51 -11.25 -3.84 2.55
N GLU A 52 -12.43 -3.54 3.08
CA GLU A 52 -13.12 -2.30 2.82
C GLU A 52 -13.14 -1.43 4.07
N PHE A 53 -13.05 -0.13 3.88
CA PHE A 53 -13.01 0.85 4.95
C PHE A 53 -13.96 1.99 4.66
N GLN A 54 -14.62 2.51 5.68
CA GLN A 54 -15.56 3.60 5.51
C GLN A 54 -14.87 4.94 5.24
N GLN A 55 -13.65 5.11 5.71
CA GLN A 55 -12.89 6.34 5.57
C GLN A 55 -11.62 6.12 4.77
N ARG A 56 -11.35 7.03 3.84
CA ARG A 56 -10.15 6.97 3.01
C ARG A 56 -8.86 6.95 3.84
N GLU A 57 -8.80 7.80 4.86
CA GLU A 57 -7.61 7.95 5.70
C GLU A 57 -7.29 6.67 6.44
N ILE A 58 -8.30 5.94 6.88
CA ILE A 58 -8.12 4.66 7.55
C ILE A 58 -7.60 3.62 6.56
N ALA A 59 -8.16 3.59 5.36
CA ALA A 59 -7.74 2.69 4.31
C ALA A 59 -6.28 2.94 3.91
N MET A 60 -5.90 4.20 3.75
CA MET A 60 -4.54 4.59 3.41
C MET A 60 -3.54 4.20 4.49
N ARG A 61 -3.93 4.42 5.75
CA ARG A 61 -3.09 4.03 6.89
C ARG A 61 -2.86 2.53 6.92
N ARG A 62 -3.90 1.76 6.64
CA ARG A 62 -3.78 0.29 6.62
C ARG A 62 -2.79 -0.17 5.56
N VAL A 63 -2.83 0.44 4.38
CA VAL A 63 -1.88 0.17 3.31
C VAL A 63 -0.45 0.48 3.77
N GLU A 64 -0.26 1.65 4.35
CA GLU A 64 1.05 2.08 4.82
C GLU A 64 1.61 1.15 5.90
N GLU A 65 0.77 0.75 6.84
CA GLU A 65 1.17 -0.18 7.91
C GLU A 65 1.64 -1.52 7.37
N LEU A 66 0.92 -2.05 6.38
CA LEU A 66 1.29 -3.33 5.80
C LEU A 66 2.60 -3.23 5.03
N ILE A 67 2.76 -2.18 4.24
CA ILE A 67 3.99 -1.95 3.49
C ILE A 67 5.17 -1.79 4.46
N GLU A 68 5.00 -1.00 5.49
CA GLU A 68 6.04 -0.79 6.50
C GLU A 68 6.47 -2.09 7.17
N SER A 69 5.49 -2.90 7.60
CA SER A 69 5.78 -4.19 8.20
C SER A 69 6.51 -5.12 7.24
N SER A 70 6.11 -5.11 5.96
CA SER A 70 6.74 -5.95 4.94
C SER A 70 8.16 -5.49 4.65
N MET A 71 8.39 -4.18 4.62
CA MET A 71 9.73 -3.63 4.42
C MET A 71 10.67 -4.00 5.56
N LEU A 72 10.20 -3.93 6.78
CA LEU A 72 11.01 -4.29 7.95
C LEU A 72 11.44 -5.77 7.88
N LEU A 73 10.54 -6.65 7.48
CA LEU A 73 10.86 -8.07 7.32
C LEU A 73 11.90 -8.30 6.22
N VAL A 74 11.73 -7.63 5.09
CA VAL A 74 12.68 -7.75 3.97
C VAL A 74 14.06 -7.24 4.37
N LEU A 75 14.12 -6.10 5.05
CA LEU A 75 15.39 -5.54 5.52
C LEU A 75 16.09 -6.46 6.51
N HIS A 76 15.33 -7.06 7.42
CA HIS A 76 15.88 -7.99 8.39
C HIS A 76 16.50 -9.22 7.70
N ASP A 77 15.78 -9.81 6.77
CA ASP A 77 16.25 -10.96 6.01
C ASP A 77 17.51 -10.62 5.21
N TRP A 78 17.54 -9.42 4.63
CA TRP A 78 18.69 -8.94 3.89
C TRP A 78 19.93 -8.78 4.79
N GLU A 79 19.73 -8.22 5.97
CA GLU A 79 20.81 -8.04 6.95
C GLU A 79 21.39 -9.39 7.40
N VAL A 80 20.54 -10.36 7.65
CA VAL A 80 20.95 -11.72 8.02
C VAL A 80 21.77 -12.36 6.89
N TYR A 81 21.29 -12.21 5.66
CA TYR A 81 21.99 -12.75 4.50
C TYR A 81 23.36 -12.12 4.33
N ARG A 82 23.45 -10.80 4.45
CA ARG A 82 24.73 -10.09 4.33
C ARG A 82 25.73 -10.52 5.39
N ALA A 83 25.28 -10.61 6.62
CA ALA A 83 26.14 -11.05 7.73
C ALA A 83 26.70 -12.45 7.49
N THR A 84 25.86 -13.36 7.01
CA THR A 84 26.28 -14.73 6.70
C THR A 84 27.29 -14.75 5.55
N LYS A 85 27.06 -13.94 4.52
CA LYS A 85 27.95 -13.89 3.36
C LYS A 85 29.32 -13.29 3.71
N GLU A 86 29.34 -12.27 4.52
CA GLU A 86 30.57 -11.59 4.91
C GLU A 86 31.47 -12.45 5.80
N ARG A 87 30.91 -13.44 6.47
CA ARG A 87 31.67 -14.34 7.33
C ARG A 87 32.39 -15.45 6.58
N ARG A 88 32.15 -15.58 5.31
CA ARG A 88 32.84 -16.57 4.47
C ARG A 88 34.22 -16.03 3.99
#